data_57c7771cdfb01e287c9263f32806df03
#
_entry.id   57c7771cdfb01e287c9263f32806df03
#
_cell.length_a   1.000
_cell.length_b   1.000
_cell.length_c   1.000
_cell.angle_alpha   90.00
_cell.angle_beta   90.00
_cell.angle_gamma   90.00
#
_symmetry.space_group_name_H-M   'P 1'
#
loop_
_entity.id
_entity.type
_entity.pdbx_description
1 polymer ?
#
loop_
_entity_poly.entity_id
_entity_poly.type
_entity_poly.pdbx_seq_one_letter_code
_entity_poly.pdbx_strand_id
1 'polypeptide(L)'
;MFPNTPQNGQFASIKIIGSGLIGTSIGLALASRGVSVEMADIDPKAAKLANDLMASAPVEQPEIVLYAGPSSGLKSALESEFMVNNALKFIDIGSVKTKSLLEVSQSSIPTERFLATHPMAGREVGGAQSARADLFQSRNWIYMPAGLDGSPVDADLIAAGLWMIQALGASPVSMTAENHDRAVALVSHLPQIVASLLAAQLKGAKSEDLDLAGAGLRDTTRIAASDPDLWKEIIASNVQEILPLLINLQNDLGSLI
;
A
#
# COMPACT_ATOMS: atom_id res chain seq x y z
N MET A 1 27.78 7.10 -20.67
CA MET A 1 27.83 6.09 -19.60
C MET A 1 28.38 6.81 -18.38
N PHE A 2 27.51 7.24 -17.47
CA PHE A 2 27.94 7.89 -16.23
C PHE A 2 28.22 6.79 -15.21
N PRO A 3 29.33 6.83 -14.46
CA PRO A 3 29.60 5.85 -13.42
C PRO A 3 28.50 5.99 -12.35
N ASN A 4 27.85 4.84 -12.01
CA ASN A 4 26.93 4.74 -10.88
C ASN A 4 27.70 5.04 -9.57
N THR A 5 27.70 6.29 -9.15
CA THR A 5 28.02 6.58 -7.74
C THR A 5 26.80 6.10 -6.95
N PRO A 6 26.94 5.22 -5.93
CA PRO A 6 25.83 4.82 -5.09
C PRO A 6 25.15 6.07 -4.51
N GLN A 7 23.88 6.23 -4.82
CA GLN A 7 23.11 7.31 -4.19
C GLN A 7 22.90 6.93 -2.72
N ASN A 8 22.93 7.92 -1.82
CA ASN A 8 22.70 7.68 -0.42
C ASN A 8 21.37 6.94 -0.22
N GLY A 9 21.38 5.78 0.45
CA GLY A 9 20.24 4.92 0.67
C GLY A 9 19.97 3.85 -0.40
N GLN A 10 20.75 3.77 -1.48
CA GLN A 10 20.60 2.71 -2.47
C GLN A 10 20.93 1.33 -1.88
N PHE A 11 20.02 0.36 -2.05
CA PHE A 11 20.23 -1.05 -1.68
C PHE A 11 20.32 -1.93 -2.94
N ALA A 12 20.98 -3.08 -2.81
CA ALA A 12 21.22 -3.99 -3.94
C ALA A 12 20.17 -5.11 -4.04
N SER A 13 19.50 -5.45 -2.94
CA SER A 13 18.57 -6.58 -2.89
C SER A 13 17.36 -6.32 -1.99
N ILE A 14 16.22 -6.86 -2.38
CA ILE A 14 14.95 -6.75 -1.64
C ILE A 14 14.12 -8.02 -1.80
N LYS A 15 13.47 -8.44 -0.72
CA LYS A 15 12.39 -9.41 -0.75
C LYS A 15 11.05 -8.69 -0.58
N ILE A 16 10.11 -8.94 -1.46
CA ILE A 16 8.76 -8.37 -1.42
C ILE A 16 7.77 -9.46 -1.10
N ILE A 17 7.06 -9.34 0.02
CA ILE A 17 6.02 -10.26 0.46
C ILE A 17 4.68 -9.69 0.06
N GLY A 18 3.99 -10.37 -0.85
CA GLY A 18 2.74 -9.95 -1.49
C GLY A 18 2.93 -9.67 -2.98
N SER A 19 2.48 -10.61 -3.82
CA SER A 19 2.62 -10.60 -5.28
C SER A 19 1.37 -10.05 -5.97
N GLY A 20 0.68 -9.10 -5.32
CA GLY A 20 -0.44 -8.35 -5.90
C GLY A 20 0.02 -7.25 -6.87
N LEU A 21 -0.92 -6.40 -7.29
CA LEU A 21 -0.67 -5.26 -8.17
C LEU A 21 0.49 -4.38 -7.68
N ILE A 22 0.43 -3.93 -6.42
CA ILE A 22 1.37 -2.94 -5.88
C ILE A 22 2.76 -3.56 -5.67
N GLY A 23 2.83 -4.71 -4.97
CA GLY A 23 4.11 -5.40 -4.72
C GLY A 23 4.84 -5.76 -6.01
N THR A 24 4.13 -6.33 -6.99
CA THR A 24 4.72 -6.67 -8.29
C THR A 24 5.13 -5.42 -9.08
N SER A 25 4.37 -4.32 -9.01
CA SER A 25 4.77 -3.05 -9.67
C SER A 25 6.05 -2.46 -9.07
N ILE A 26 6.21 -2.54 -7.74
CA ILE A 26 7.45 -2.14 -7.06
C ILE A 26 8.61 -3.01 -7.54
N GLY A 27 8.41 -4.33 -7.54
CA GLY A 27 9.43 -5.29 -7.99
C GLY A 27 9.89 -5.04 -9.42
N LEU A 28 8.95 -4.86 -10.37
CA LEU A 28 9.26 -4.53 -11.76
C LEU A 28 10.08 -3.23 -11.89
N ALA A 29 9.68 -2.20 -11.16
CA ALA A 29 10.36 -0.90 -11.20
C ALA A 29 11.77 -0.96 -10.60
N LEU A 30 11.99 -1.71 -9.53
CA LEU A 30 13.29 -1.89 -8.89
C LEU A 30 14.20 -2.81 -9.73
N ALA A 31 13.69 -3.93 -10.24
CA ALA A 31 14.42 -4.85 -11.11
C ALA A 31 14.94 -4.14 -12.37
N SER A 32 14.13 -3.24 -12.98
CA SER A 32 14.55 -2.44 -14.13
C SER A 32 15.72 -1.48 -13.83
N ARG A 33 16.02 -1.25 -12.55
CA ARG A 33 17.14 -0.41 -12.05
C ARG A 33 18.32 -1.23 -11.54
N GLY A 34 18.28 -2.54 -11.72
CA GLY A 34 19.37 -3.44 -11.34
C GLY A 34 19.35 -3.88 -9.88
N VAL A 35 18.25 -3.65 -9.15
CA VAL A 35 18.04 -4.23 -7.81
C VAL A 35 17.66 -5.69 -7.98
N SER A 36 18.28 -6.58 -7.22
CA SER A 36 17.86 -7.99 -7.14
C SER A 36 16.58 -8.09 -6.32
N VAL A 37 15.52 -8.61 -6.94
CA VAL A 37 14.18 -8.68 -6.33
C VAL A 37 13.71 -10.12 -6.22
N GLU A 38 13.28 -10.53 -5.04
CA GLU A 38 12.53 -11.76 -4.80
C GLU A 38 11.10 -11.44 -4.43
N MET A 39 10.15 -12.08 -5.11
CA MET A 39 8.72 -12.01 -4.75
C MET A 39 8.32 -13.27 -3.98
N ALA A 40 7.68 -13.06 -2.84
CA ALA A 40 7.07 -14.10 -2.03
C ALA A 40 5.57 -13.83 -1.86
N ASP A 41 4.78 -14.89 -1.77
CA ASP A 41 3.33 -14.83 -1.56
C ASP A 41 2.86 -16.10 -0.87
N ILE A 42 1.73 -16.04 -0.16
CA ILE A 42 1.07 -17.21 0.40
C ILE A 42 0.55 -18.14 -0.70
N ASP A 43 0.20 -17.57 -1.87
CA ASP A 43 -0.08 -18.33 -3.09
C ASP A 43 1.22 -18.50 -3.91
N PRO A 44 1.79 -19.71 -3.96
CA PRO A 44 3.00 -19.98 -4.72
C PRO A 44 2.88 -19.68 -6.23
N LYS A 45 1.65 -19.73 -6.78
CA LYS A 45 1.42 -19.42 -8.19
C LYS A 45 1.53 -17.92 -8.44
N ALA A 46 1.02 -17.09 -7.52
CA ALA A 46 1.15 -15.64 -7.59
C ALA A 46 2.63 -15.22 -7.45
N ALA A 47 3.36 -15.79 -6.48
CA ALA A 47 4.78 -15.57 -6.30
C ALA A 47 5.58 -15.95 -7.57
N LYS A 48 5.31 -17.15 -8.11
CA LYS A 48 5.99 -17.60 -9.33
C LYS A 48 5.73 -16.67 -10.52
N LEU A 49 4.48 -16.30 -10.75
CA LEU A 49 4.11 -15.39 -11.84
C LEU A 49 4.84 -14.05 -11.72
N ALA A 50 4.87 -13.47 -10.51
CA ALA A 50 5.54 -12.20 -10.28
C ALA A 50 7.06 -12.29 -10.51
N ASN A 51 7.72 -13.35 -10.06
CA ASN A 51 9.13 -13.60 -10.32
C ASN A 51 9.41 -13.82 -11.81
N ASP A 52 8.56 -14.58 -12.53
CA ASP A 52 8.71 -14.81 -13.97
C ASP A 52 8.61 -13.49 -14.77
N LEU A 53 7.78 -12.53 -14.34
CA LEU A 53 7.65 -11.22 -14.97
C LEU A 53 8.91 -10.35 -14.83
N MET A 54 9.69 -10.55 -13.77
CA MET A 54 10.89 -9.76 -13.49
C MET A 54 12.18 -10.41 -14.00
N ALA A 55 12.14 -11.69 -14.38
CA ALA A 55 13.32 -12.49 -14.70
C ALA A 55 14.40 -12.39 -13.59
N SER A 56 13.97 -12.32 -12.33
CA SER A 56 14.79 -12.09 -11.14
C SER A 56 15.38 -13.40 -10.64
N ALA A 57 16.64 -13.39 -10.22
CA ALA A 57 17.24 -14.51 -9.53
C ALA A 57 16.82 -14.51 -8.03
N PRO A 58 16.77 -15.67 -7.36
CA PRO A 58 16.53 -15.73 -5.92
C PRO A 58 17.52 -14.85 -5.14
N VAL A 59 17.00 -14.17 -4.11
CA VAL A 59 17.82 -13.33 -3.23
C VAL A 59 18.11 -14.12 -1.96
N GLU A 60 19.35 -14.60 -1.80
CA GLU A 60 19.73 -15.41 -0.63
C GLU A 60 19.72 -14.60 0.67
N GLN A 61 20.12 -13.34 0.61
CA GLN A 61 20.15 -12.41 1.75
C GLN A 61 19.63 -11.03 1.33
N PRO A 62 18.34 -10.75 1.49
CA PRO A 62 17.79 -9.43 1.21
C PRO A 62 18.32 -8.42 2.23
N GLU A 63 18.62 -7.21 1.76
CA GLU A 63 18.93 -6.08 2.65
C GLU A 63 17.66 -5.52 3.31
N ILE A 64 16.53 -5.58 2.58
CA ILE A 64 15.24 -5.07 3.00
C ILE A 64 14.16 -6.10 2.69
N VAL A 65 13.20 -6.23 3.60
CA VAL A 65 11.94 -6.93 3.37
C VAL A 65 10.82 -5.89 3.26
N LEU A 66 10.10 -5.88 2.13
CA LEU A 66 8.93 -5.03 1.92
C LEU A 66 7.67 -5.88 2.02
N TYR A 67 6.74 -5.47 2.86
CA TYR A 67 5.44 -6.11 3.00
C TYR A 67 4.36 -5.39 2.18
N ALA A 68 3.77 -6.12 1.25
CA ALA A 68 2.73 -5.66 0.33
C ALA A 68 1.46 -6.54 0.39
N GLY A 69 1.30 -7.29 1.48
CA GLY A 69 0.14 -8.14 1.74
C GLY A 69 -0.96 -7.45 2.55
N PRO A 70 -2.04 -8.16 2.88
CA PRO A 70 -3.11 -7.70 3.77
C PRO A 70 -2.59 -7.36 5.18
N SER A 71 -3.18 -6.35 5.84
CA SER A 71 -2.71 -5.90 7.16
C SER A 71 -2.78 -7.00 8.21
N SER A 72 -3.75 -7.91 8.10
CA SER A 72 -3.93 -9.06 9.01
C SER A 72 -2.74 -10.03 9.03
N GLY A 73 -1.93 -10.07 7.98
CA GLY A 73 -0.75 -10.92 7.87
C GLY A 73 0.59 -10.25 8.22
N LEU A 74 0.59 -8.93 8.41
CA LEU A 74 1.80 -8.12 8.56
C LEU A 74 2.73 -8.67 9.66
N LYS A 75 2.25 -8.71 10.89
CA LYS A 75 3.04 -9.11 12.06
C LYS A 75 3.65 -10.49 11.87
N SER A 76 2.86 -11.50 11.54
CA SER A 76 3.33 -12.88 11.39
C SER A 76 4.36 -13.04 10.27
N ALA A 77 4.15 -12.37 9.14
CA ALA A 77 5.09 -12.42 8.03
C ALA A 77 6.44 -11.79 8.39
N LEU A 78 6.43 -10.62 9.00
CA LEU A 78 7.66 -9.92 9.37
C LEU A 78 8.42 -10.64 10.51
N GLU A 79 7.71 -11.15 11.52
CA GLU A 79 8.34 -11.95 12.60
C GLU A 79 9.01 -13.22 12.04
N SER A 80 8.38 -13.88 11.06
CA SER A 80 8.96 -15.05 10.40
C SER A 80 10.29 -14.73 9.71
N GLU A 81 10.39 -13.61 9.00
CA GLU A 81 11.63 -13.16 8.36
C GLU A 81 12.67 -12.73 9.41
N PHE A 82 12.25 -12.01 10.45
CA PHE A 82 13.13 -11.56 11.53
C PHE A 82 13.74 -12.69 12.33
N MET A 83 13.03 -13.80 12.50
CA MET A 83 13.56 -15.01 13.15
C MET A 83 14.67 -15.68 12.32
N VAL A 84 14.61 -15.57 10.99
CA VAL A 84 15.65 -16.10 10.09
C VAL A 84 16.88 -15.20 10.10
N ASN A 85 16.67 -13.89 10.06
CA ASN A 85 17.75 -12.91 10.09
C ASN A 85 17.32 -11.67 10.90
N ASN A 86 17.79 -11.55 12.12
CA ASN A 86 17.45 -10.47 13.03
C ASN A 86 18.12 -9.11 12.69
N ALA A 87 18.92 -9.04 11.63
CA ALA A 87 19.51 -7.80 11.13
C ALA A 87 18.62 -7.11 10.06
N LEU A 88 17.55 -7.78 9.59
CA LEU A 88 16.66 -7.26 8.56
C LEU A 88 16.00 -5.93 8.93
N LYS A 89 15.77 -5.13 7.91
CA LYS A 89 15.00 -3.89 7.93
C LYS A 89 13.72 -4.10 7.14
N PHE A 90 12.66 -3.47 7.59
CA PHE A 90 11.32 -3.72 7.06
C PHE A 90 10.66 -2.44 6.56
N ILE A 91 9.96 -2.54 5.43
CA ILE A 91 9.10 -1.48 4.88
C ILE A 91 7.72 -2.08 4.68
N ASP A 92 6.64 -1.38 5.06
CA ASP A 92 5.29 -1.75 4.66
C ASP A 92 4.68 -0.69 3.74
N ILE A 93 3.69 -1.12 2.95
CA ILE A 93 2.96 -0.24 2.04
C ILE A 93 1.44 -0.29 2.25
N GLY A 94 1.00 -0.78 3.39
CA GLY A 94 -0.41 -0.91 3.74
C GLY A 94 -1.17 0.42 3.72
N SER A 95 -2.48 0.37 3.59
CA SER A 95 -3.34 1.56 3.44
C SER A 95 -3.66 2.27 4.76
N VAL A 96 -3.44 1.64 5.93
CA VAL A 96 -3.69 2.20 7.26
C VAL A 96 -2.43 2.06 8.10
N LYS A 97 -1.94 3.16 8.67
CA LYS A 97 -0.62 3.22 9.29
C LYS A 97 -0.61 3.03 10.80
N THR A 98 -1.58 3.59 11.50
CA THR A 98 -1.68 3.43 12.97
C THR A 98 -1.74 1.95 13.36
N LYS A 99 -2.52 1.14 12.61
CA LYS A 99 -2.61 -0.30 12.84
C LYS A 99 -1.28 -1.02 12.58
N SER A 100 -0.61 -0.74 11.46
CA SER A 100 0.68 -1.36 11.13
C SER A 100 1.74 -1.09 12.20
N LEU A 101 1.87 0.17 12.63
CA LEU A 101 2.81 0.56 13.68
C LEU A 101 2.46 -0.06 15.03
N LEU A 102 1.17 -0.17 15.38
CA LEU A 102 0.73 -0.84 16.60
C LEU A 102 1.10 -2.33 16.59
N GLU A 103 0.85 -3.03 15.49
CA GLU A 103 1.20 -4.45 15.35
C GLU A 103 2.70 -4.69 15.47
N VAL A 104 3.53 -3.82 14.88
CA VAL A 104 4.99 -3.92 15.00
C VAL A 104 5.46 -3.59 16.41
N SER A 105 4.89 -2.59 17.09
CA SER A 105 5.23 -2.28 18.49
C SER A 105 4.93 -3.42 19.47
N GLN A 106 4.03 -4.33 19.08
CA GLN A 106 3.64 -5.54 19.84
C GLN A 106 4.33 -6.81 19.32
N SER A 107 5.32 -6.67 18.45
CA SER A 107 6.09 -7.78 17.87
C SER A 107 7.48 -7.87 18.49
N SER A 108 8.27 -8.86 18.03
CA SER A 108 9.68 -8.99 18.36
C SER A 108 10.61 -8.06 17.55
N ILE A 109 10.06 -7.31 16.60
CA ILE A 109 10.82 -6.46 15.71
C ILE A 109 11.09 -5.11 16.37
N PRO A 110 12.34 -4.64 16.45
CA PRO A 110 12.65 -3.30 16.92
C PRO A 110 11.98 -2.23 16.04
N THR A 111 11.26 -1.31 16.66
CA THR A 111 10.45 -0.30 15.94
C THR A 111 11.28 0.60 15.03
N GLU A 112 12.55 0.87 15.39
CA GLU A 112 13.50 1.62 14.57
C GLU A 112 13.84 0.93 13.24
N ARG A 113 13.61 -0.39 13.12
CA ARG A 113 13.83 -1.18 11.90
C ARG A 113 12.60 -1.34 11.01
N PHE A 114 11.56 -0.62 11.31
CA PHE A 114 10.31 -0.66 10.54
C PHE A 114 9.93 0.73 10.02
N LEU A 115 9.91 0.88 8.70
CA LEU A 115 9.46 2.10 8.03
C LEU A 115 8.05 1.89 7.47
N ALA A 116 7.07 2.49 8.11
CA ALA A 116 5.70 2.50 7.63
C ALA A 116 5.57 3.47 6.45
N THR A 117 4.99 2.99 5.33
CA THR A 117 4.78 3.81 4.14
C THR A 117 3.42 3.53 3.48
N HIS A 118 2.99 4.41 2.55
CA HIS A 118 1.79 4.20 1.74
C HIS A 118 1.90 4.90 0.39
N PRO A 119 2.02 4.16 -0.73
CA PRO A 119 1.91 4.74 -2.07
C PRO A 119 0.46 5.15 -2.37
N MET A 120 0.24 6.43 -2.68
CA MET A 120 -1.07 6.92 -3.10
C MET A 120 -1.35 6.54 -4.56
N ALA A 121 -1.28 5.24 -4.83
CA ALA A 121 -1.45 4.65 -6.15
C ALA A 121 -2.24 3.33 -6.05
N GLY A 122 -3.09 3.08 -7.02
CA GLY A 122 -3.90 1.86 -7.10
C GLY A 122 -4.69 1.83 -8.41
N ARG A 123 -5.31 0.69 -8.67
CA ARG A 123 -6.22 0.46 -9.79
C ARG A 123 -7.34 -0.45 -9.32
N GLU A 124 -8.45 -0.43 -10.01
CA GLU A 124 -9.62 -1.27 -9.73
C GLU A 124 -9.36 -2.76 -10.02
N VAL A 125 -8.40 -3.06 -10.89
CA VAL A 125 -8.01 -4.42 -11.26
C VAL A 125 -6.74 -4.79 -10.52
N GLY A 126 -6.81 -5.81 -9.68
CA GLY A 126 -5.70 -6.35 -8.90
C GLY A 126 -4.86 -7.41 -9.63
N GLY A 127 -3.92 -8.02 -8.88
CA GLY A 127 -3.09 -9.14 -9.34
C GLY A 127 -1.81 -8.72 -10.07
N ALA A 128 -0.86 -9.66 -10.15
CA ALA A 128 0.44 -9.45 -10.79
C ALA A 128 0.32 -9.12 -12.30
N GLN A 129 -0.70 -9.65 -12.99
CA GLN A 129 -0.92 -9.39 -14.42
C GLN A 129 -1.22 -7.92 -14.73
N SER A 130 -1.74 -7.17 -13.75
CA SER A 130 -2.07 -5.74 -13.88
C SER A 130 -0.91 -4.83 -13.46
N ALA A 131 0.21 -5.40 -13.01
CA ALA A 131 1.35 -4.67 -12.51
C ALA A 131 2.06 -3.87 -13.62
N ARG A 132 2.57 -2.69 -13.24
CA ARG A 132 3.26 -1.77 -14.13
C ARG A 132 4.41 -1.08 -13.40
N ALA A 133 5.59 -1.05 -14.02
CA ALA A 133 6.76 -0.37 -13.46
C ALA A 133 6.58 1.16 -13.29
N ASP A 134 5.67 1.76 -14.05
CA ASP A 134 5.36 3.19 -14.03
C ASP A 134 4.16 3.58 -13.15
N LEU A 135 3.61 2.63 -12.37
CA LEU A 135 2.40 2.82 -11.56
C LEU A 135 2.50 4.01 -10.59
N PHE A 136 3.69 4.29 -10.09
CA PHE A 136 3.94 5.30 -9.05
C PHE A 136 4.40 6.65 -9.58
N GLN A 137 4.58 6.78 -10.89
CA GLN A 137 5.06 8.01 -11.54
C GLN A 137 4.17 9.20 -11.17
N SER A 138 4.80 10.25 -10.63
CA SER A 138 4.14 11.49 -10.22
C SER A 138 3.06 11.31 -9.14
N ARG A 139 3.10 10.19 -8.37
CA ARG A 139 2.20 9.94 -7.24
C ARG A 139 2.87 10.34 -5.93
N ASN A 140 2.07 10.81 -4.98
CA ASN A 140 2.53 10.97 -3.62
C ASN A 140 2.78 9.58 -2.99
N TRP A 141 3.84 9.48 -2.20
CA TRP A 141 4.14 8.30 -1.40
C TRP A 141 4.46 8.74 0.02
N ILE A 142 3.57 8.40 0.93
CA ILE A 142 3.66 8.86 2.30
C ILE A 142 4.59 7.92 3.09
N TYR A 143 5.38 8.48 4.00
CA TYR A 143 6.24 7.72 4.90
C TYR A 143 6.22 8.32 6.31
N MET A 144 6.39 7.45 7.32
CA MET A 144 6.40 7.78 8.74
C MET A 144 7.84 7.66 9.28
N PRO A 145 8.53 8.78 9.56
CA PRO A 145 9.91 8.74 10.05
C PRO A 145 10.03 8.35 11.54
N ALA A 146 8.90 8.10 12.21
CA ALA A 146 8.84 7.74 13.62
C ALA A 146 7.69 6.76 13.90
N GLY A 147 7.84 5.97 14.98
CA GLY A 147 6.80 5.13 15.55
C GLY A 147 5.68 5.92 16.24
N LEU A 148 4.68 5.22 16.78
CA LEU A 148 3.54 5.84 17.48
C LEU A 148 3.96 6.57 18.78
N ASP A 149 5.02 6.12 19.40
CA ASP A 149 5.60 6.71 20.62
C ASP A 149 6.58 7.86 20.30
N GLY A 150 6.75 8.21 19.03
CA GLY A 150 7.69 9.22 18.56
C GLY A 150 9.14 8.72 18.46
N SER A 151 9.43 7.44 18.70
CA SER A 151 10.75 6.86 18.52
C SER A 151 11.16 6.95 17.05
N PRO A 152 12.38 7.44 16.73
CA PRO A 152 12.80 7.59 15.35
C PRO A 152 13.08 6.24 14.67
N VAL A 153 12.76 6.14 13.39
CA VAL A 153 13.20 5.05 12.52
C VAL A 153 14.69 5.24 12.19
N ASP A 154 15.42 4.14 12.00
CA ASP A 154 16.83 4.16 11.57
C ASP A 154 17.05 5.06 10.36
N ALA A 155 18.04 5.95 10.45
CA ALA A 155 18.31 6.94 9.40
C ALA A 155 18.63 6.31 8.04
N ASP A 156 19.35 5.19 8.02
CA ASP A 156 19.65 4.44 6.78
C ASP A 156 18.41 3.77 6.22
N LEU A 157 17.47 3.31 7.04
CA LEU A 157 16.21 2.76 6.55
C LEU A 157 15.33 3.87 5.97
N ILE A 158 15.30 5.03 6.59
CA ILE A 158 14.64 6.22 6.00
C ILE A 158 15.28 6.57 4.66
N ALA A 159 16.62 6.64 4.59
CA ALA A 159 17.33 6.93 3.35
C ALA A 159 17.03 5.90 2.25
N ALA A 160 16.98 4.61 2.59
CA ALA A 160 16.62 3.53 1.67
C ALA A 160 15.17 3.66 1.17
N GLY A 161 14.23 3.94 2.05
CA GLY A 161 12.84 4.19 1.69
C GLY A 161 12.68 5.40 0.76
N LEU A 162 13.35 6.51 1.07
CA LEU A 162 13.33 7.71 0.23
C LEU A 162 13.94 7.47 -1.15
N TRP A 163 15.09 6.76 -1.20
CA TRP A 163 15.69 6.36 -2.46
C TRP A 163 14.72 5.49 -3.28
N MET A 164 14.10 4.48 -2.66
CA MET A 164 13.11 3.62 -3.32
C MET A 164 11.96 4.46 -3.90
N ILE A 165 11.33 5.31 -3.09
CA ILE A 165 10.21 6.15 -3.52
C ILE A 165 10.58 7.00 -4.74
N GLN A 166 11.73 7.67 -4.70
CA GLN A 166 12.22 8.50 -5.81
C GLN A 166 12.59 7.65 -7.03
N ALA A 167 13.22 6.49 -6.82
CA ALA A 167 13.55 5.56 -7.89
C ALA A 167 12.28 5.07 -8.62
N LEU A 168 11.15 4.94 -7.95
CA LEU A 168 9.86 4.60 -8.55
C LEU A 168 9.15 5.79 -9.20
N GLY A 169 9.75 6.99 -9.19
CA GLY A 169 9.18 8.21 -9.77
C GLY A 169 8.07 8.85 -8.92
N ALA A 170 7.95 8.43 -7.65
CA ALA A 170 7.00 9.01 -6.72
C ALA A 170 7.61 10.18 -5.92
N SER A 171 6.75 11.01 -5.33
CA SER A 171 7.13 12.14 -4.49
C SER A 171 6.95 11.77 -3.01
N PRO A 172 8.03 11.74 -2.19
CA PRO A 172 7.92 11.41 -0.78
C PRO A 172 7.23 12.53 0.01
N VAL A 173 6.30 12.14 0.89
CA VAL A 173 5.59 13.04 1.80
C VAL A 173 5.69 12.49 3.22
N SER A 174 6.28 13.26 4.14
CA SER A 174 6.38 12.88 5.55
C SER A 174 5.10 13.22 6.30
N MET A 175 4.57 12.25 7.07
CA MET A 175 3.41 12.45 7.96
C MET A 175 3.56 11.60 9.23
N THR A 176 2.79 11.93 10.28
CA THR A 176 2.53 10.96 11.36
C THR A 176 1.43 9.99 10.93
N ALA A 177 1.36 8.82 11.58
CA ALA A 177 0.36 7.80 11.25
C ALA A 177 -1.08 8.32 11.45
N GLU A 178 -1.32 9.07 12.52
CA GLU A 178 -2.64 9.63 12.84
C GLU A 178 -3.07 10.66 11.78
N ASN A 179 -2.16 11.56 11.38
CA ASN A 179 -2.44 12.54 10.35
C ASN A 179 -2.71 11.88 9.00
N HIS A 180 -1.96 10.82 8.68
CA HIS A 180 -2.18 10.01 7.50
C HIS A 180 -3.56 9.35 7.52
N ASP A 181 -3.90 8.60 8.58
CA ASP A 181 -5.13 7.82 8.67
C ASP A 181 -6.37 8.72 8.63
N ARG A 182 -6.29 9.91 9.29
CA ARG A 182 -7.31 10.95 9.17
C ARG A 182 -7.44 11.48 7.73
N ALA A 183 -6.32 11.77 7.06
CA ALA A 183 -6.33 12.30 5.71
C ALA A 183 -6.92 11.29 4.71
N VAL A 184 -6.48 10.02 4.74
CA VAL A 184 -6.98 8.99 3.82
C VAL A 184 -8.43 8.60 4.13
N ALA A 185 -8.89 8.73 5.37
CA ALA A 185 -10.31 8.58 5.70
C ALA A 185 -11.16 9.55 4.88
N LEU A 186 -10.74 10.82 4.78
CA LEU A 186 -11.46 11.86 4.06
C LEU A 186 -11.33 11.73 2.54
N VAL A 187 -10.10 11.53 2.02
CA VAL A 187 -9.85 11.64 0.57
C VAL A 187 -9.95 10.31 -0.18
N SER A 188 -10.04 9.18 0.52
CA SER A 188 -10.06 7.84 -0.06
C SER A 188 -11.19 6.97 0.50
N HIS A 189 -11.27 6.79 1.83
CA HIS A 189 -12.18 5.81 2.42
C HIS A 189 -13.64 6.28 2.34
N LEU A 190 -13.93 7.53 2.70
CA LEU A 190 -15.27 8.08 2.58
C LEU A 190 -15.77 8.08 1.13
N PRO A 191 -15.00 8.56 0.13
CA PRO A 191 -15.39 8.45 -1.28
C PRO A 191 -15.72 7.03 -1.73
N GLN A 192 -14.92 6.05 -1.32
CA GLN A 192 -15.16 4.64 -1.65
C GLN A 192 -16.50 4.13 -1.08
N ILE A 193 -16.75 4.43 0.20
CA ILE A 193 -18.00 4.03 0.86
C ILE A 193 -19.20 4.66 0.15
N VAL A 194 -19.13 5.96 -0.14
CA VAL A 194 -20.20 6.70 -0.83
C VAL A 194 -20.44 6.15 -2.22
N ALA A 195 -19.37 5.88 -2.99
CA ALA A 195 -19.48 5.27 -4.31
C ALA A 195 -20.13 3.89 -4.25
N SER A 196 -19.77 3.07 -3.26
CA SER A 196 -20.36 1.75 -3.06
C SER A 196 -21.83 1.82 -2.67
N LEU A 197 -22.21 2.76 -1.78
CA LEU A 197 -23.61 2.99 -1.40
C LEU A 197 -24.44 3.49 -2.58
N LEU A 198 -23.89 4.40 -3.40
CA LEU A 198 -24.55 4.89 -4.60
C LEU A 198 -24.75 3.76 -5.63
N ALA A 199 -23.72 2.96 -5.88
CA ALA A 199 -23.82 1.81 -6.77
C ALA A 199 -24.85 0.78 -6.29
N ALA A 200 -24.99 0.59 -4.97
CA ALA A 200 -25.98 -0.31 -4.39
C ALA A 200 -27.43 0.14 -4.68
N GLN A 201 -27.69 1.46 -4.86
CA GLN A 201 -29.03 1.96 -5.24
C GLN A 201 -29.43 1.55 -6.66
N LEU A 202 -28.47 1.19 -7.50
CA LEU A 202 -28.75 0.73 -8.87
C LEU A 202 -29.19 -0.74 -8.91
N LYS A 203 -29.08 -1.47 -7.79
CA LYS A 203 -29.52 -2.86 -7.70
C LYS A 203 -31.03 -2.95 -7.90
N GLY A 204 -31.45 -3.65 -8.96
CA GLY A 204 -32.85 -3.79 -9.31
C GLY A 204 -33.43 -2.68 -10.18
N ALA A 205 -32.61 -1.68 -10.60
CA ALA A 205 -33.01 -0.71 -11.60
C ALA A 205 -33.31 -1.39 -12.95
N LYS A 206 -34.24 -0.86 -13.70
CA LYS A 206 -34.58 -1.36 -15.03
C LYS A 206 -33.44 -1.04 -16.02
N SER A 207 -33.24 -1.91 -17.03
CA SER A 207 -32.22 -1.70 -18.05
C SER A 207 -32.40 -0.35 -18.76
N GLU A 208 -33.64 0.01 -19.06
CA GLU A 208 -34.02 1.26 -19.72
C GLU A 208 -33.56 2.52 -18.93
N ASP A 209 -33.61 2.44 -17.58
CA ASP A 209 -33.15 3.54 -16.71
C ASP A 209 -31.62 3.62 -16.72
N LEU A 210 -30.94 2.47 -16.75
CA LEU A 210 -29.47 2.40 -16.79
C LEU A 210 -28.89 2.82 -18.15
N ASP A 211 -29.64 2.65 -19.24
CA ASP A 211 -29.26 3.10 -20.59
C ASP A 211 -29.13 4.63 -20.67
N LEU A 212 -29.80 5.36 -19.76
CA LEU A 212 -29.69 6.82 -19.64
C LEU A 212 -28.44 7.27 -18.84
N ALA A 213 -27.63 6.32 -18.31
CA ALA A 213 -26.49 6.64 -17.47
C ALA A 213 -25.39 7.40 -18.25
N GLY A 214 -25.16 8.64 -17.86
CA GLY A 214 -24.09 9.48 -18.37
C GLY A 214 -22.75 9.29 -17.66
N ALA A 215 -21.80 10.15 -17.98
CA ALA A 215 -20.45 10.14 -17.37
C ALA A 215 -20.51 10.37 -15.85
N GLY A 216 -21.41 11.26 -15.36
CA GLY A 216 -21.54 11.54 -13.94
C GLY A 216 -21.77 10.30 -13.08
N LEU A 217 -22.70 9.41 -13.47
CA LEU A 217 -22.94 8.17 -12.76
C LEU A 217 -21.73 7.24 -12.82
N ARG A 218 -21.12 7.07 -14.01
CA ARG A 218 -19.98 6.20 -14.19
C ARG A 218 -18.77 6.64 -13.38
N ASP A 219 -18.46 7.94 -13.37
CA ASP A 219 -17.32 8.50 -12.65
C ASP A 219 -17.49 8.35 -11.13
N THR A 220 -18.70 8.62 -10.61
CA THR A 220 -18.99 8.51 -9.18
C THR A 220 -19.06 7.07 -8.68
N THR A 221 -19.43 6.10 -9.52
CA THR A 221 -19.54 4.68 -9.12
C THR A 221 -18.34 3.83 -9.55
N ARG A 222 -17.42 4.36 -10.33
CA ARG A 222 -16.27 3.61 -10.89
C ARG A 222 -15.49 2.86 -9.82
N ILE A 223 -15.16 3.52 -8.71
CA ILE A 223 -14.37 2.93 -7.63
C ILE A 223 -15.15 1.87 -6.83
N ALA A 224 -16.47 1.82 -6.92
CA ALA A 224 -17.28 0.78 -6.28
C ALA A 224 -16.99 -0.64 -6.81
N ALA A 225 -16.34 -0.76 -7.98
CA ALA A 225 -15.89 -2.03 -8.55
C ALA A 225 -14.63 -2.61 -7.89
N SER A 226 -14.05 -1.91 -6.93
CA SER A 226 -12.87 -2.37 -6.17
C SER A 226 -13.19 -3.62 -5.35
N ASP A 227 -12.15 -4.41 -5.04
CA ASP A 227 -12.26 -5.66 -4.27
C ASP A 227 -12.92 -5.41 -2.89
N PRO A 228 -14.07 -6.02 -2.61
CA PRO A 228 -14.81 -5.79 -1.37
C PRO A 228 -14.07 -6.33 -0.13
N ASP A 229 -13.28 -7.39 -0.23
CA ASP A 229 -12.56 -7.95 0.91
C ASP A 229 -11.39 -7.04 1.32
N LEU A 230 -10.68 -6.47 0.36
CA LEU A 230 -9.67 -5.45 0.61
C LEU A 230 -10.29 -4.23 1.32
N TRP A 231 -11.40 -3.73 0.81
CA TRP A 231 -12.04 -2.54 1.39
C TRP A 231 -12.66 -2.78 2.75
N LYS A 232 -13.19 -3.97 3.00
CA LYS A 232 -13.65 -4.39 4.33
C LYS A 232 -12.52 -4.30 5.37
N GLU A 233 -11.32 -4.77 5.01
CA GLU A 233 -10.15 -4.71 5.89
C GLU A 233 -9.70 -3.26 6.14
N ILE A 234 -9.62 -2.45 5.08
CA ILE A 234 -9.23 -1.04 5.18
C ILE A 234 -10.20 -0.27 6.08
N ILE A 235 -11.51 -0.41 5.86
CA ILE A 235 -12.54 0.30 6.63
C ILE A 235 -12.49 -0.15 8.11
N ALA A 236 -12.40 -1.44 8.37
CA ALA A 236 -12.30 -1.97 9.73
C ALA A 236 -11.04 -1.49 10.46
N SER A 237 -9.94 -1.29 9.72
CA SER A 237 -8.66 -0.84 10.28
C SER A 237 -8.62 0.66 10.58
N ASN A 238 -9.49 1.47 9.95
CA ASN A 238 -9.52 2.93 10.10
C ASN A 238 -10.90 3.46 10.55
N VAL A 239 -11.67 2.63 11.25
CA VAL A 239 -13.05 2.94 11.64
C VAL A 239 -13.16 4.21 12.50
N GLN A 240 -12.16 4.49 13.33
CA GLN A 240 -12.19 5.66 14.23
C GLN A 240 -12.18 6.98 13.45
N GLU A 241 -11.43 7.05 12.36
CA GLU A 241 -11.35 8.24 11.51
C GLU A 241 -12.53 8.31 10.50
N ILE A 242 -13.08 7.16 10.10
CA ILE A 242 -14.18 7.09 9.12
C ILE A 242 -15.53 7.39 9.78
N LEU A 243 -15.79 6.90 10.99
CA LEU A 243 -17.10 7.00 11.63
C LEU A 243 -17.59 8.46 11.79
N PRO A 244 -16.78 9.42 12.27
CA PRO A 244 -17.21 10.83 12.35
C PRO A 244 -17.62 11.40 10.99
N LEU A 245 -16.90 11.04 9.91
CA LEU A 245 -17.21 11.50 8.55
C LEU A 245 -18.54 10.95 8.05
N LEU A 246 -18.85 9.68 8.36
CA LEU A 246 -20.13 9.08 8.00
C LEU A 246 -21.31 9.70 8.77
N ILE A 247 -21.11 10.02 10.06
CA ILE A 247 -22.12 10.71 10.87
C ILE A 247 -22.40 12.11 10.28
N ASN A 248 -21.37 12.86 9.90
CA ASN A 248 -21.54 14.17 9.26
C ASN A 248 -22.32 14.05 7.94
N LEU A 249 -21.93 13.10 7.08
CA LEU A 249 -22.66 12.85 5.83
C LEU A 249 -24.13 12.47 6.06
N GLN A 250 -24.40 11.65 7.08
CA GLN A 250 -25.78 11.28 7.45
C GLN A 250 -26.59 12.51 7.88
N ASN A 251 -26.00 13.41 8.67
CA ASN A 251 -26.66 14.65 9.11
C ASN A 251 -26.95 15.57 7.92
N ASP A 252 -25.98 15.72 7.00
CA ASP A 252 -26.16 16.53 5.79
C ASP A 252 -27.29 15.98 4.91
N LEU A 253 -27.34 14.66 4.72
CA LEU A 253 -28.44 14.00 3.99
C LEU A 253 -29.79 14.18 4.70
N GLY A 254 -29.83 14.04 6.02
CA GLY A 254 -31.03 14.28 6.81
C GLY A 254 -31.55 15.72 6.73
N SER A 255 -30.68 16.68 6.46
CA SER A 255 -31.02 18.07 6.27
C SER A 255 -31.64 18.38 4.90
N LEU A 256 -31.46 17.47 3.93
CA LEU A 256 -32.06 17.60 2.58
C LEU A 256 -33.44 16.95 2.47
N ILE A 257 -33.81 16.09 3.42
CA ILE A 257 -35.12 15.39 3.49
C ILE A 257 -36.09 16.14 4.36
#